data_f0fd9d944be450c3de5a39bb430f2a15
#
_entry.id   f0fd9d944be450c3de5a39bb430f2a15
#
_cell.length_a   1.000
_cell.length_b   1.000
_cell.length_c   1.000
_cell.angle_alpha   90.00
_cell.angle_beta   90.00
_cell.angle_gamma   90.00
#
_symmetry.space_group_name_H-M   'P 1'
#
loop_
_entity.id
_entity.type
_entity.pdbx_description
1 polymer ?
#
loop_
_entity_poly.entity_id
_entity_poly.type
_entity_poly.pdbx_seq_one_letter_code
_entity_poly.pdbx_strand_id
1 'polypeptide(L)'
;MGKPVVMGQPVPSPVVMIGQAPGDKEPIAGKPFAWTAGRNLFKWFGSIGLDEEAFRSRVYMSAVCRCFPGKNPKGGDRVPSPVEIAACAPWLERELELCRPELLIPVGKLAIARFMDEAPLVDTIGKAHTWQHGRRAIDVIPLPHPSGASTWYHVEPGKTLTRQALALIEQHPAWQKLRALKG
;
A
#
# COMPACT_ATOMS: atom_id res chain seq x y z
N MET A 1 -8.82 2.53 18.34
CA MET A 1 -7.94 3.31 17.41
C MET A 1 -8.03 4.80 17.72
N GLY A 2 -6.90 5.53 17.64
CA GLY A 2 -6.83 6.96 17.89
C GLY A 2 -7.27 7.79 16.69
N LYS A 3 -8.00 8.90 16.91
CA LYS A 3 -8.24 9.95 15.90
C LYS A 3 -6.98 10.84 15.77
N PRO A 4 -6.73 11.55 14.65
CA PRO A 4 -7.60 11.66 13.47
C PRO A 4 -7.52 10.47 12.50
N VAL A 5 -8.45 10.42 11.57
CA VAL A 5 -8.36 9.57 10.37
C VAL A 5 -7.25 10.11 9.46
N VAL A 6 -6.38 9.25 8.99
CA VAL A 6 -5.30 9.59 8.05
C VAL A 6 -5.64 9.03 6.69
N MET A 7 -5.71 9.92 5.70
CA MET A 7 -6.03 9.55 4.31
C MET A 7 -5.05 10.24 3.35
N GLY A 8 -4.87 9.64 2.18
CA GLY A 8 -4.24 10.29 1.03
C GLY A 8 -5.10 11.40 0.44
N GLN A 9 -4.59 12.07 -0.57
CA GLN A 9 -5.36 13.03 -1.35
C GLN A 9 -6.46 12.29 -2.13
N PRO A 10 -7.66 12.87 -2.28
CA PRO A 10 -8.76 12.27 -3.04
C PRO A 10 -8.52 12.45 -4.55
N VAL A 11 -7.60 11.68 -5.10
CA VAL A 11 -7.26 11.72 -6.53
C VAL A 11 -7.96 10.57 -7.27
N PRO A 12 -8.63 10.83 -8.41
CA PRO A 12 -9.11 9.78 -9.28
C PRO A 12 -7.90 9.09 -9.90
N SER A 13 -7.74 7.80 -9.64
CA SER A 13 -6.56 7.05 -10.09
C SER A 13 -6.91 5.62 -10.48
N PRO A 14 -6.37 5.10 -11.60
CA PRO A 14 -6.46 3.70 -11.93
C PRO A 14 -5.55 2.82 -11.04
N VAL A 15 -4.72 3.43 -10.21
CA VAL A 15 -3.81 2.74 -9.27
C VAL A 15 -4.17 3.11 -7.84
N VAL A 16 -4.44 2.10 -7.01
CA VAL A 16 -4.70 2.27 -5.58
C VAL A 16 -3.63 1.55 -4.78
N MET A 17 -2.92 2.28 -3.94
CA MET A 17 -1.99 1.71 -2.97
C MET A 17 -2.68 1.57 -1.62
N ILE A 18 -2.53 0.40 -0.98
CA ILE A 18 -3.19 0.10 0.29
C ILE A 18 -2.13 -0.31 1.33
N GLY A 19 -1.99 0.52 2.38
CA GLY A 19 -1.16 0.24 3.55
C GLY A 19 -1.90 -0.57 4.63
N GLN A 20 -1.20 -0.87 5.72
CA GLN A 20 -1.78 -1.55 6.87
C GLN A 20 -2.65 -0.60 7.71
N ALA A 21 -2.04 0.41 8.29
CA ALA A 21 -2.63 1.45 9.14
C ALA A 21 -1.61 2.58 9.32
N PRO A 22 -2.04 3.80 9.71
CA PRO A 22 -1.12 4.87 10.03
C PRO A 22 -0.21 4.53 11.21
N GLY A 23 1.05 4.95 11.16
CA GLY A 23 1.97 4.97 12.28
C GLY A 23 1.72 6.17 13.21
N ASP A 24 2.44 6.25 14.34
CA ASP A 24 2.22 7.26 15.39
C ASP A 24 2.47 8.73 14.94
N LYS A 25 3.27 8.95 13.91
CA LYS A 25 3.60 10.29 13.38
C LYS A 25 2.62 10.78 12.30
N GLU A 26 1.92 9.87 11.66
CA GLU A 26 1.06 10.19 10.53
C GLU A 26 -0.21 10.96 10.91
N PRO A 27 -0.86 10.72 12.07
CA PRO A 27 -1.94 11.57 12.56
C PRO A 27 -1.55 13.04 12.76
N ILE A 28 -0.29 13.29 13.14
CA ILE A 28 0.25 14.65 13.33
C ILE A 28 0.56 15.28 11.96
N ALA A 29 1.12 14.51 11.04
CA ALA A 29 1.46 14.98 9.69
C ALA A 29 0.26 15.12 8.76
N GLY A 30 -0.90 14.52 9.12
CA GLY A 30 -2.13 14.56 8.35
C GLY A 30 -2.06 13.84 7.00
N LYS A 31 -1.05 12.99 6.78
CA LYS A 31 -0.86 12.27 5.51
C LYS A 31 -0.25 10.88 5.74
N PRO A 32 -0.63 9.87 4.92
CA PRO A 32 -0.08 8.52 5.02
C PRO A 32 1.38 8.48 4.59
N PHE A 33 2.13 7.54 5.17
CA PHE A 33 3.56 7.34 4.87
C PHE A 33 4.40 8.61 5.02
N ALA A 34 4.16 9.40 6.07
CA ALA A 34 4.84 10.66 6.32
C ALA A 34 6.21 10.53 7.03
N TRP A 35 6.61 9.31 7.41
CA TRP A 35 7.81 9.09 8.21
C TRP A 35 8.78 8.08 7.55
N THR A 36 9.54 7.33 8.34
CA THR A 36 10.64 6.45 7.87
C THR A 36 10.18 5.43 6.82
N ALA A 37 9.03 4.78 7.02
CA ALA A 37 8.48 3.84 6.05
C ALA A 37 8.19 4.52 4.71
N GLY A 38 7.67 5.76 4.74
CA GLY A 38 7.42 6.54 3.54
C GLY A 38 8.67 6.86 2.75
N ARG A 39 9.78 7.21 3.43
CA ARG A 39 11.06 7.48 2.73
C ARG A 39 11.53 6.28 1.90
N ASN A 40 11.40 5.06 2.41
CA ASN A 40 11.76 3.86 1.66
C ASN A 40 10.77 3.59 0.52
N LEU A 41 9.47 3.72 0.81
CA LEU A 41 8.40 3.54 -0.17
C LEU A 41 8.57 4.48 -1.38
N PHE A 42 8.77 5.78 -1.13
CA PHE A 42 8.93 6.76 -2.21
C PHE A 42 10.27 6.65 -2.94
N LYS A 43 11.32 6.09 -2.32
CA LYS A 43 12.53 5.69 -3.06
C LYS A 43 12.22 4.58 -4.06
N TRP A 44 11.40 3.59 -3.69
CA TRP A 44 11.00 2.53 -4.61
C TRP A 44 10.20 3.09 -5.78
N PHE A 45 9.19 3.90 -5.52
CA PHE A 45 8.37 4.48 -6.60
C PHE A 45 9.13 5.52 -7.43
N GLY A 46 10.05 6.27 -6.84
CA GLY A 46 10.96 7.16 -7.56
C GLY A 46 11.85 6.40 -8.55
N SER A 47 12.32 5.18 -8.19
CA SER A 47 13.13 4.34 -9.09
C SER A 47 12.35 3.84 -10.32
N ILE A 48 11.03 3.88 -10.29
CA ILE A 48 10.14 3.49 -11.39
C ILE A 48 9.31 4.68 -11.93
N GLY A 49 9.81 5.90 -11.71
CA GLY A 49 9.38 7.10 -12.43
C GLY A 49 8.31 7.96 -11.78
N LEU A 50 7.92 7.72 -10.51
CA LEU A 50 7.07 8.63 -9.74
C LEU A 50 7.76 8.96 -8.41
N ASP A 51 8.28 10.17 -8.28
CA ASP A 51 8.76 10.69 -7.00
C ASP A 51 7.60 10.88 -5.99
N GLU A 52 7.90 11.32 -4.76
CA GLU A 52 6.88 11.42 -3.71
C GLU A 52 5.74 12.37 -4.09
N GLU A 53 6.04 13.51 -4.71
CA GLU A 53 5.04 14.52 -5.09
C GLU A 53 4.14 13.99 -6.20
N ALA A 54 4.72 13.49 -7.27
CA ALA A 54 3.99 12.87 -8.38
C ALA A 54 3.18 11.66 -7.93
N PHE A 55 3.73 10.82 -7.05
CA PHE A 55 3.01 9.69 -6.50
C PHE A 55 1.77 10.14 -5.71
N ARG A 56 1.93 11.08 -4.77
CA ARG A 56 0.84 11.57 -3.93
C ARG A 56 -0.27 12.26 -4.71
N SER A 57 0.07 12.93 -5.82
CA SER A 57 -0.91 13.62 -6.68
C SER A 57 -1.57 12.72 -7.72
N ARG A 58 -1.05 11.51 -7.95
CA ARG A 58 -1.52 10.64 -9.04
C ARG A 58 -2.00 9.26 -8.59
N VAL A 59 -1.55 8.75 -7.43
CA VAL A 59 -1.92 7.44 -6.89
C VAL A 59 -2.86 7.63 -5.69
N TYR A 60 -4.00 6.95 -5.71
CA TYR A 60 -4.90 6.96 -4.55
C TYR A 60 -4.30 6.11 -3.43
N MET A 61 -4.11 6.72 -2.26
CA MET A 61 -3.50 6.07 -1.09
C MET A 61 -4.54 5.77 -0.02
N SER A 62 -4.74 4.50 0.27
CA SER A 62 -5.63 4.01 1.32
C SER A 62 -4.90 3.08 2.30
N ALA A 63 -5.62 2.56 3.29
CA ALA A 63 -5.12 1.58 4.25
C ALA A 63 -6.26 0.66 4.72
N VAL A 64 -5.90 -0.54 5.19
CA VAL A 64 -6.86 -1.48 5.80
C VAL A 64 -7.55 -0.83 7.00
N CYS A 65 -6.81 -0.09 7.82
CA CYS A 65 -7.35 0.76 8.88
C CYS A 65 -6.85 2.20 8.71
N ARG A 66 -7.73 3.17 8.90
CA ARG A 66 -7.42 4.59 8.64
C ARG A 66 -6.98 5.38 9.87
N CYS A 67 -7.01 4.76 11.04
CA CYS A 67 -6.60 5.37 12.29
C CYS A 67 -5.39 4.63 12.87
N PHE A 68 -4.56 5.37 13.60
CA PHE A 68 -3.43 4.77 14.31
C PHE A 68 -3.94 3.75 15.36
N PRO A 69 -3.52 2.49 15.29
CA PRO A 69 -4.01 1.44 16.18
C PRO A 69 -3.42 1.50 17.60
N GLY A 70 -2.39 2.31 17.82
CA GLY A 70 -1.67 2.40 19.10
C GLY A 70 -0.31 1.71 19.07
N LYS A 71 0.43 1.84 20.18
CA LYS A 71 1.74 1.23 20.36
C LYS A 71 1.63 -0.21 20.87
N ASN A 72 2.57 -1.05 20.47
CA ASN A 72 2.77 -2.34 21.08
C ASN A 72 3.57 -2.16 22.38
N PRO A 73 3.22 -2.82 23.50
CA PRO A 73 3.99 -2.75 24.75
C PRO A 73 5.47 -3.14 24.60
N LYS A 74 5.79 -3.98 23.63
CA LYS A 74 7.17 -4.42 23.30
C LYS A 74 7.90 -3.50 22.33
N GLY A 75 7.32 -2.34 21.98
CA GLY A 75 7.85 -1.38 21.01
C GLY A 75 7.25 -1.52 19.63
N GLY A 76 7.34 -0.42 18.84
CA GLY A 76 6.73 -0.32 17.53
C GLY A 76 5.20 -0.09 17.55
N ASP A 77 4.62 -0.02 16.38
CA ASP A 77 3.19 0.19 16.23
C ASP A 77 2.45 -1.16 16.26
N ARG A 78 1.28 -1.18 16.89
CA ARG A 78 0.44 -2.37 16.98
C ARG A 78 -0.20 -2.68 15.62
N VAL A 79 -0.33 -3.94 15.31
CA VAL A 79 -1.18 -4.37 14.19
C VAL A 79 -2.65 -4.16 14.59
N PRO A 80 -3.53 -3.63 13.71
CA PRO A 80 -4.95 -3.56 13.99
C PRO A 80 -5.56 -4.92 14.36
N SER A 81 -6.48 -4.93 15.32
CA SER A 81 -7.22 -6.12 15.70
C SER A 81 -8.27 -6.50 14.65
N PRO A 82 -8.75 -7.75 14.61
CA PRO A 82 -9.82 -8.17 13.71
C PRO A 82 -11.08 -7.30 13.81
N VAL A 83 -11.45 -6.83 15.00
CA VAL A 83 -12.59 -5.92 15.22
C VAL A 83 -12.36 -4.57 14.57
N GLU A 84 -11.16 -4.02 14.69
CA GLU A 84 -10.79 -2.75 14.06
C GLU A 84 -10.76 -2.86 12.53
N ILE A 85 -10.26 -3.98 12.01
CA ILE A 85 -10.25 -4.28 10.57
C ILE A 85 -11.68 -4.37 10.04
N ALA A 86 -12.55 -5.12 10.72
CA ALA A 86 -13.95 -5.27 10.34
C ALA A 86 -14.70 -3.92 10.35
N ALA A 87 -14.44 -3.06 11.33
CA ALA A 87 -15.02 -1.71 11.40
C ALA A 87 -14.55 -0.79 10.28
N CYS A 88 -13.34 -0.98 9.77
CA CYS A 88 -12.77 -0.20 8.67
C CYS A 88 -13.12 -0.75 7.27
N ALA A 89 -13.42 -2.04 7.16
CA ALA A 89 -13.64 -2.71 5.88
C ALA A 89 -14.68 -2.04 4.97
N PRO A 90 -15.85 -1.59 5.45
CA PRO A 90 -16.85 -0.94 4.59
C PRO A 90 -16.33 0.33 3.89
N TRP A 91 -15.40 1.04 4.55
CA TRP A 91 -14.80 2.24 3.98
C TRP A 91 -13.84 1.90 2.84
N LEU A 92 -13.00 0.89 3.02
CA LEU A 92 -12.09 0.43 1.97
C LEU A 92 -12.87 -0.11 0.77
N GLU A 93 -13.92 -0.91 1.00
CA GLU A 93 -14.79 -1.41 -0.08
C GLU A 93 -15.41 -0.25 -0.87
N ARG A 94 -15.92 0.78 -0.17
CA ARG A 94 -16.49 1.96 -0.82
C ARG A 94 -15.47 2.75 -1.63
N GLU A 95 -14.23 2.85 -1.17
CA GLU A 95 -13.15 3.47 -1.94
C GLU A 95 -12.86 2.69 -3.22
N LEU A 96 -12.77 1.37 -3.14
CA LEU A 96 -12.52 0.51 -4.32
C LEU A 96 -13.66 0.56 -5.35
N GLU A 97 -14.92 0.67 -4.87
CA GLU A 97 -16.07 0.90 -5.74
C GLU A 97 -15.99 2.24 -6.48
N LEU A 98 -15.60 3.30 -5.78
CA LEU A 98 -15.52 4.65 -6.34
C LEU A 98 -14.31 4.84 -7.25
N CYS A 99 -13.13 4.40 -6.82
CA CYS A 99 -11.89 4.54 -7.58
C CYS A 99 -11.85 3.61 -8.80
N ARG A 100 -12.49 2.44 -8.73
CA ARG A 100 -12.51 1.42 -9.79
C ARG A 100 -11.10 1.12 -10.33
N PRO A 101 -10.15 0.73 -9.48
CA PRO A 101 -8.76 0.57 -9.90
C PRO A 101 -8.59 -0.50 -10.98
N GLU A 102 -7.56 -0.31 -11.80
CA GLU A 102 -7.00 -1.32 -12.70
C GLU A 102 -5.86 -2.08 -12.02
N LEU A 103 -5.15 -1.41 -11.08
CA LEU A 103 -4.03 -1.97 -10.31
C LEU A 103 -4.18 -1.67 -8.83
N LEU A 104 -4.05 -2.71 -8.00
CA LEU A 104 -3.88 -2.62 -6.55
C LEU A 104 -2.43 -2.90 -6.16
N ILE A 105 -1.90 -2.07 -5.27
CA ILE A 105 -0.55 -2.25 -4.69
C ILE A 105 -0.71 -2.38 -3.17
N PRO A 106 -1.03 -3.58 -2.65
CA PRO A 106 -1.06 -3.81 -1.22
C PRO A 106 0.36 -3.87 -0.65
N VAL A 107 0.61 -3.13 0.45
CA VAL A 107 1.91 -2.94 1.08
C VAL A 107 1.92 -3.57 2.48
N GLY A 108 2.66 -4.67 2.62
CA GLY A 108 2.78 -5.42 3.87
C GLY A 108 1.71 -6.50 4.06
N LYS A 109 2.00 -7.48 4.92
CA LYS A 109 1.21 -8.71 5.09
C LYS A 109 -0.29 -8.47 5.31
N LEU A 110 -0.66 -7.53 6.18
CA LEU A 110 -2.06 -7.26 6.48
C LEU A 110 -2.82 -6.73 5.27
N ALA A 111 -2.21 -5.83 4.49
CA ALA A 111 -2.82 -5.31 3.27
C ALA A 111 -2.92 -6.39 2.18
N ILE A 112 -1.89 -7.23 2.05
CA ILE A 112 -1.88 -8.36 1.10
C ILE A 112 -3.00 -9.34 1.40
N ALA A 113 -3.19 -9.71 2.67
CA ALA A 113 -4.22 -10.64 3.12
C ALA A 113 -5.68 -10.16 2.87
N ARG A 114 -5.88 -8.90 2.49
CA ARG A 114 -7.22 -8.40 2.07
C ARG A 114 -7.60 -8.81 0.66
N PHE A 115 -6.64 -9.16 -0.17
CA PHE A 115 -6.85 -9.40 -1.61
C PHE A 115 -6.39 -10.79 -2.06
N MET A 116 -5.71 -11.52 -1.19
CA MET A 116 -5.09 -12.80 -1.52
C MET A 116 -5.15 -13.74 -0.32
N ASP A 117 -5.12 -15.04 -0.58
CA ASP A 117 -4.95 -16.04 0.46
C ASP A 117 -3.59 -15.88 1.17
N GLU A 118 -3.55 -16.27 2.44
CA GLU A 118 -2.33 -16.18 3.22
C GLU A 118 -1.25 -17.13 2.67
N ALA A 119 -0.12 -16.56 2.31
CA ALA A 119 1.03 -17.29 1.79
C ALA A 119 2.34 -16.64 2.25
N PRO A 120 3.48 -17.36 2.25
CA PRO A 120 4.79 -16.77 2.50
C PRO A 120 5.08 -15.63 1.53
N LEU A 121 5.78 -14.58 2.01
CA LEU A 121 6.14 -13.44 1.16
C LEU A 121 6.99 -13.85 -0.06
N VAL A 122 7.79 -14.89 0.06
CA VAL A 122 8.63 -15.42 -1.03
C VAL A 122 7.80 -16.01 -2.18
N ASP A 123 6.57 -16.45 -1.89
CA ASP A 123 5.66 -17.00 -2.89
C ASP A 123 4.73 -15.95 -3.47
N THR A 124 4.63 -14.79 -2.80
CA THR A 124 3.68 -13.72 -3.07
C THR A 124 4.31 -12.53 -3.79
N ILE A 125 5.45 -12.02 -3.27
CA ILE A 125 6.14 -10.84 -3.81
C ILE A 125 6.89 -11.19 -5.10
N GLY A 126 6.96 -10.23 -6.04
CA GLY A 126 7.63 -10.41 -7.34
C GLY A 126 6.76 -11.08 -8.40
N LYS A 127 5.48 -11.25 -8.13
CA LYS A 127 4.48 -11.82 -9.04
C LYS A 127 3.29 -10.87 -9.20
N ALA A 128 2.64 -10.92 -10.36
CA ALA A 128 1.34 -10.32 -10.57
C ALA A 128 0.26 -11.36 -10.23
N HIS A 129 -0.77 -10.90 -9.55
CA HIS A 129 -1.93 -11.68 -9.16
C HIS A 129 -3.20 -10.98 -9.65
N THR A 130 -4.33 -11.66 -9.56
CA THR A 130 -5.65 -11.09 -9.93
C THR A 130 -6.61 -11.26 -8.76
N TRP A 131 -7.32 -10.18 -8.41
CA TRP A 131 -8.38 -10.19 -7.41
C TRP A 131 -9.73 -9.94 -8.08
N GLN A 132 -10.72 -10.78 -7.74
CA GLN A 132 -12.08 -10.64 -8.24
C GLN A 132 -12.89 -9.74 -7.31
N HIS A 133 -13.35 -8.60 -7.84
CA HIS A 133 -14.22 -7.67 -7.14
C HIS A 133 -15.55 -7.53 -7.89
N GLY A 134 -16.54 -8.30 -7.48
CA GLY A 134 -17.79 -8.46 -8.22
C GLY A 134 -17.54 -9.07 -9.59
N ARG A 135 -17.88 -8.34 -10.67
CA ARG A 135 -17.65 -8.77 -12.05
C ARG A 135 -16.31 -8.29 -12.64
N ARG A 136 -15.47 -7.64 -11.84
CA ARG A 136 -14.21 -7.04 -12.32
C ARG A 136 -13.04 -7.87 -11.82
N ALA A 137 -12.13 -8.18 -12.74
CA ALA A 137 -10.80 -8.67 -12.42
C ALA A 137 -9.86 -7.45 -12.27
N ILE A 138 -9.15 -7.36 -11.17
CA ILE A 138 -8.23 -6.26 -10.85
C ILE A 138 -6.85 -6.86 -10.63
N ASP A 139 -5.84 -6.28 -11.26
CA ASP A 139 -4.47 -6.75 -11.09
C ASP A 139 -3.93 -6.32 -9.72
N VAL A 140 -3.20 -7.23 -9.07
CA VAL A 140 -2.62 -7.04 -7.74
C VAL A 140 -1.12 -7.31 -7.79
N ILE A 141 -0.31 -6.31 -7.47
CA ILE A 141 1.15 -6.47 -7.37
C ILE A 141 1.57 -6.07 -5.95
N PRO A 142 1.76 -7.04 -5.06
CA PRO A 142 2.05 -6.78 -3.66
C PRO A 142 3.50 -6.35 -3.43
N LEU A 143 3.70 -5.50 -2.41
CA LEU A 143 5.00 -5.07 -1.92
C LEU A 143 5.21 -5.45 -0.44
N PRO A 144 6.45 -5.71 -0.01
CA PRO A 144 6.74 -5.91 1.40
C PRO A 144 6.55 -4.60 2.18
N HIS A 145 6.45 -4.70 3.51
CA HIS A 145 6.35 -3.51 4.36
C HIS A 145 7.66 -2.72 4.34
N PRO A 146 7.66 -1.40 4.03
CA PRO A 146 8.86 -0.60 3.84
C PRO A 146 9.47 -0.04 5.15
N SER A 147 9.05 -0.54 6.34
CA SER A 147 9.58 -0.05 7.61
C SER A 147 11.05 -0.41 7.78
N GLY A 148 11.79 0.45 8.47
CA GLY A 148 13.19 0.18 8.82
C GLY A 148 13.39 -1.02 9.75
N ALA A 149 12.35 -1.48 10.45
CA ALA A 149 12.37 -2.70 11.24
C ALA A 149 12.24 -3.97 10.40
N SER A 150 11.81 -3.87 9.14
CA SER A 150 11.72 -5.00 8.22
C SER A 150 13.06 -5.18 7.51
N THR A 151 13.77 -6.26 7.80
CA THR A 151 15.02 -6.63 7.12
C THR A 151 14.78 -7.40 5.82
N TRP A 152 13.55 -7.88 5.59
CA TRP A 152 13.24 -8.83 4.52
C TRP A 152 13.62 -8.33 3.12
N TYR A 153 13.32 -7.06 2.80
CA TYR A 153 13.63 -6.49 1.48
C TYR A 153 15.09 -6.01 1.33
N HIS A 154 15.90 -6.15 2.37
CA HIS A 154 17.34 -5.86 2.35
C HIS A 154 18.20 -7.09 2.05
N VAL A 155 17.67 -8.29 2.28
CA VAL A 155 18.37 -9.57 2.11
C VAL A 155 17.70 -10.43 1.05
N GLU A 156 18.43 -11.37 0.46
CA GLU A 156 17.84 -12.31 -0.49
C GLU A 156 16.95 -13.36 0.21
N PRO A 157 15.87 -13.82 -0.42
CA PRO A 157 15.42 -13.45 -1.78
C PRO A 157 14.58 -12.17 -1.81
N GLY A 158 14.25 -11.57 -0.68
CA GLY A 158 13.33 -10.44 -0.56
C GLY A 158 13.77 -9.22 -1.37
N LYS A 159 15.08 -8.95 -1.42
CA LYS A 159 15.66 -7.86 -2.22
C LYS A 159 15.38 -8.04 -3.72
N THR A 160 15.62 -9.23 -4.24
CA THR A 160 15.35 -9.53 -5.65
C THR A 160 13.87 -9.52 -5.96
N LEU A 161 13.03 -10.14 -5.10
CA LEU A 161 11.58 -10.17 -5.27
C LEU A 161 10.95 -8.77 -5.22
N THR A 162 11.44 -7.88 -4.35
CA THR A 162 10.98 -6.49 -4.32
C THR A 162 11.29 -5.76 -5.62
N ARG A 163 12.49 -5.95 -6.19
CA ARG A 163 12.85 -5.37 -7.50
C ARG A 163 11.96 -5.90 -8.63
N GLN A 164 11.66 -7.21 -8.61
CA GLN A 164 10.74 -7.82 -9.58
C GLN A 164 9.34 -7.23 -9.48
N ALA A 165 8.80 -7.07 -8.26
CA ALA A 165 7.50 -6.44 -8.05
C ALA A 165 7.47 -5.00 -8.59
N LEU A 166 8.52 -4.21 -8.34
CA LEU A 166 8.63 -2.84 -8.87
C LEU A 166 8.70 -2.83 -10.40
N ALA A 167 9.43 -3.76 -11.01
CA ALA A 167 9.48 -3.87 -12.47
C ALA A 167 8.11 -4.24 -13.08
N LEU A 168 7.33 -5.12 -12.42
CA LEU A 168 5.97 -5.44 -12.82
C LEU A 168 5.04 -4.21 -12.72
N ILE A 169 5.14 -3.44 -11.63
CA ILE A 169 4.38 -2.19 -11.46
C ILE A 169 4.77 -1.20 -12.58
N GLU A 170 6.07 -1.01 -12.82
CA GLU A 170 6.57 -0.10 -13.86
C GLU A 170 6.01 -0.44 -15.25
N GLN A 171 5.90 -1.72 -15.59
CA GLN A 171 5.41 -2.20 -16.88
C GLN A 171 3.88 -2.18 -16.98
N HIS A 172 3.16 -2.05 -15.87
CA HIS A 172 1.70 -2.10 -15.85
C HIS A 172 1.07 -0.92 -16.60
N PRO A 173 0.07 -1.14 -17.49
CA PRO A 173 -0.54 -0.06 -18.30
C PRO A 173 -1.10 1.10 -17.47
N ALA A 174 -1.73 0.79 -16.31
CA ALA A 174 -2.25 1.83 -15.41
C ALA A 174 -1.14 2.71 -14.83
N TRP A 175 0.02 2.13 -14.50
CA TRP A 175 1.19 2.88 -14.03
C TRP A 175 1.77 3.75 -15.12
N GLN A 176 1.89 3.23 -16.34
CA GLN A 176 2.37 3.99 -17.50
C GLN A 176 1.47 5.20 -17.82
N LYS A 177 0.14 5.05 -17.71
CA LYS A 177 -0.80 6.17 -17.81
C LYS A 177 -0.47 7.28 -16.79
N LEU A 178 -0.19 6.92 -15.52
CA LEU A 178 0.16 7.90 -14.49
C LEU A 178 1.49 8.61 -14.76
N ARG A 179 2.50 7.87 -15.24
CA ARG A 179 3.81 8.47 -15.61
C ARG A 179 3.70 9.47 -16.76
N ALA A 180 2.81 9.22 -17.72
CA ALA A 180 2.61 10.08 -18.88
C ALA A 180 1.87 11.39 -18.56
N LEU A 181 1.23 11.53 -17.41
CA LEU A 181 0.59 12.77 -17.00
C LEU A 181 1.67 13.86 -16.84
N LYS A 182 1.53 14.93 -17.61
CA LYS A 182 2.34 16.14 -17.38
C LYS A 182 1.90 16.79 -16.08
N GLY A 183 2.86 17.19 -15.26
CA GLY A 183 2.60 17.92 -14.02
C GLY A 183 2.08 19.32 -14.28
#